data_ba0ae91fcbbdea844acc1edd21f61db8
#
_entry.id   ba0ae91fcbbdea844acc1edd21f61db8
#
_cell.length_a   1.000
_cell.length_b   1.000
_cell.length_c   1.000
_cell.angle_alpha   90.00
_cell.angle_beta   90.00
_cell.angle_gamma   90.00
#
_symmetry.space_group_name_H-M   'P 1'
#
loop_
_entity.id
_entity.type
_entity.pdbx_description
1 polymer ?
#
loop_
_entity_poly.entity_id
_entity_poly.type
_entity_poly.pdbx_seq_one_letter_code
_entity_poly.pdbx_strand_id
1 'polypeptide(L)'
;MSMRVGGGVDVHKFSTDPNRAMALACLEWPGIVGCEGHSDADVAAHSVCDALLSASGLGDLGAIFGTADAEWANASGASLLAEVRERLQGAGFEIINVTVQVVGNKPHLASRREEAEAAMSAALGGAPVSVAATTTDGLGLTGRGEGLAAIATALVGVRVNT
;
A
#
# COMPACT_ATOMS: atom_id res chain seq x y z
N MET A 1 13.64 -18.07 15.33
CA MET A 1 12.77 -17.55 14.22
C MET A 1 13.65 -16.67 13.34
N SER A 2 13.71 -16.91 12.05
CA SER A 2 14.41 -16.02 11.12
C SER A 2 13.45 -14.91 10.71
N MET A 3 13.89 -13.66 10.81
CA MET A 3 13.10 -12.48 10.43
C MET A 3 13.73 -11.80 9.23
N ARG A 4 12.90 -11.20 8.39
CA ARG A 4 13.33 -10.44 7.21
C ARG A 4 12.61 -9.11 7.15
N VAL A 5 13.32 -8.09 6.71
CA VAL A 5 12.81 -6.75 6.46
C VAL A 5 12.76 -6.50 4.97
N GLY A 6 11.69 -5.84 4.52
CA GLY A 6 11.56 -5.36 3.16
C GLY A 6 11.05 -3.92 3.13
N GLY A 7 11.43 -3.20 2.08
CA GLY A 7 10.98 -1.86 1.80
C GLY A 7 10.17 -1.81 0.51
N GLY A 8 9.21 -0.90 0.45
CA GLY A 8 8.41 -0.63 -0.74
C GLY A 8 8.18 0.86 -0.92
N VAL A 9 8.16 1.31 -2.15
CA VAL A 9 7.88 2.71 -2.53
C VAL A 9 6.90 2.70 -3.68
N ASP A 10 5.88 3.55 -3.60
CA ASP A 10 4.94 3.77 -4.70
C ASP A 10 4.65 5.24 -4.88
N VAL A 11 4.46 5.68 -6.12
CA VAL A 11 4.18 7.07 -6.48
C VAL A 11 3.15 7.08 -7.61
N HIS A 12 2.06 7.81 -7.41
CA HIS A 12 1.03 8.01 -8.41
C HIS A 12 0.68 9.49 -8.55
N LYS A 13 0.48 9.94 -9.79
CA LYS A 13 -0.03 11.29 -10.06
C LYS A 13 -1.53 11.36 -9.82
N PHE A 14 -2.04 12.52 -9.43
CA PHE A 14 -3.49 12.75 -9.40
C PHE A 14 -4.08 12.68 -10.80
N SER A 15 -5.29 12.14 -10.89
CA SER A 15 -6.01 12.06 -12.16
C SER A 15 -6.46 13.44 -12.63
N THR A 16 -6.56 13.58 -13.94
CA THR A 16 -7.22 14.73 -14.58
C THR A 16 -8.74 14.55 -14.69
N ASP A 17 -9.25 13.32 -14.47
CA ASP A 17 -10.68 13.05 -14.39
C ASP A 17 -11.20 13.45 -12.97
N PRO A 18 -12.06 14.46 -12.86
CA PRO A 18 -12.59 14.90 -11.58
C PRO A 18 -13.48 13.85 -10.89
N ASN A 19 -13.93 12.83 -11.61
CA ASN A 19 -14.76 11.76 -11.08
C ASN A 19 -13.95 10.54 -10.62
N ARG A 20 -12.63 10.55 -10.80
CA ARG A 20 -11.78 9.47 -10.30
C ARG A 20 -11.84 9.44 -8.78
N ALA A 21 -12.35 8.34 -8.21
CA ALA A 21 -12.41 8.15 -6.76
C ALA A 21 -10.99 8.09 -6.16
N MET A 22 -10.81 8.70 -4.99
CA MET A 22 -9.57 8.62 -4.23
C MET A 22 -9.61 7.42 -3.31
N ALA A 23 -8.71 6.47 -3.55
CA ALA A 23 -8.39 5.38 -2.64
C ALA A 23 -7.04 5.63 -1.98
N LEU A 24 -6.97 5.52 -0.66
CA LEU A 24 -5.73 5.63 0.11
C LEU A 24 -5.84 4.86 1.42
N ALA A 25 -4.87 3.99 1.68
CA ALA A 25 -4.81 3.14 2.87
C ALA A 25 -6.08 2.29 3.06
N CYS A 26 -6.54 1.68 1.97
CA CYS A 26 -7.74 0.84 1.87
C CYS A 26 -9.06 1.58 2.20
N LEU A 27 -9.06 2.90 2.16
CA LEU A 27 -10.24 3.73 2.36
C LEU A 27 -10.55 4.54 1.12
N GLU A 28 -11.84 4.79 0.89
CA GLU A 28 -12.29 5.81 -0.05
C GLU A 28 -12.36 7.18 0.64
N TRP A 29 -11.95 8.24 -0.10
CA TRP A 29 -11.89 9.61 0.40
C TRP A 29 -12.78 10.51 -0.46
N PRO A 30 -14.07 10.65 -0.10
CA PRO A 30 -15.01 11.45 -0.87
C PRO A 30 -14.57 12.91 -1.01
N GLY A 31 -14.82 13.49 -2.19
CA GLY A 31 -14.53 14.91 -2.47
C GLY A 31 -13.05 15.19 -2.81
N ILE A 32 -12.22 14.17 -2.92
CA ILE A 32 -10.81 14.28 -3.34
C ILE A 32 -10.63 13.48 -4.63
N VAL A 33 -10.04 14.11 -5.64
CA VAL A 33 -9.73 13.43 -6.90
C VAL A 33 -8.65 12.38 -6.68
N GLY A 34 -8.89 11.18 -7.16
CA GLY A 34 -8.00 10.04 -7.02
C GLY A 34 -6.77 10.08 -7.90
N CYS A 35 -5.89 9.13 -7.69
CA CYS A 35 -4.68 8.96 -8.48
C CYS A 35 -4.95 8.13 -9.75
N GLU A 36 -4.09 8.30 -10.76
CA GLU A 36 -4.11 7.48 -11.96
C GLU A 36 -3.41 6.15 -11.74
N GLY A 37 -3.96 5.08 -12.32
CA GLY A 37 -3.40 3.74 -12.27
C GLY A 37 -4.37 2.69 -12.80
N HIS A 38 -3.90 1.47 -13.04
CA HIS A 38 -4.70 0.34 -13.52
C HIS A 38 -5.65 -0.23 -12.46
N SER A 39 -5.23 -0.14 -11.17
CA SER A 39 -6.02 -0.48 -9.99
C SER A 39 -6.72 0.77 -9.44
N ASP A 40 -7.07 0.78 -8.18
CA ASP A 40 -7.55 1.98 -7.48
C ASP A 40 -6.45 3.02 -7.20
N ALA A 41 -5.19 2.72 -7.54
CA ALA A 41 -4.01 3.56 -7.34
C ALA A 41 -3.77 3.98 -5.88
N ASP A 42 -4.09 3.11 -4.94
CA ASP A 42 -3.80 3.29 -3.51
C ASP A 42 -2.29 3.14 -3.24
N VAL A 43 -1.58 4.27 -3.18
CA VAL A 43 -0.12 4.28 -2.99
C VAL A 43 0.32 3.62 -1.68
N ALA A 44 -0.50 3.72 -0.63
CA ALA A 44 -0.18 3.11 0.65
C ALA A 44 -0.27 1.57 0.57
N ALA A 45 -1.35 1.04 0.00
CA ALA A 45 -1.51 -0.39 -0.18
C ALA A 45 -0.44 -0.96 -1.12
N HIS A 46 -0.13 -0.28 -2.23
CA HIS A 46 0.88 -0.73 -3.19
C HIS A 46 2.29 -0.77 -2.58
N SER A 47 2.68 0.28 -1.86
CA SER A 47 3.99 0.30 -1.20
C SER A 47 4.13 -0.79 -0.14
N VAL A 48 3.04 -1.12 0.57
CA VAL A 48 3.01 -2.23 1.53
C VAL A 48 3.10 -3.58 0.83
N CYS A 49 2.41 -3.77 -0.30
CA CYS A 49 2.57 -4.98 -1.12
C CYS A 49 4.03 -5.20 -1.50
N ASP A 50 4.69 -4.17 -2.03
CA ASP A 50 6.10 -4.24 -2.43
C ASP A 50 7.02 -4.50 -1.24
N ALA A 51 6.78 -3.88 -0.08
CA ALA A 51 7.55 -4.13 1.13
C ALA A 51 7.45 -5.60 1.58
N LEU A 52 6.27 -6.17 1.56
CA LEU A 52 6.01 -7.57 1.92
C LEU A 52 6.67 -8.54 0.94
N LEU A 53 6.53 -8.29 -0.36
CA LEU A 53 7.15 -9.10 -1.42
C LEU A 53 8.68 -9.02 -1.37
N SER A 54 9.23 -7.83 -1.14
CA SER A 54 10.67 -7.62 -0.95
C SER A 54 11.19 -8.39 0.26
N ALA A 55 10.50 -8.31 1.42
CA ALA A 55 10.89 -9.03 2.63
C ALA A 55 10.91 -10.56 2.43
N SER A 56 9.94 -11.08 1.71
CA SER A 56 9.80 -12.52 1.45
C SER A 56 10.67 -13.03 0.27
N GLY A 57 11.18 -12.13 -0.57
CA GLY A 57 11.92 -12.49 -1.77
C GLY A 57 11.03 -13.05 -2.89
N LEU A 58 9.74 -12.68 -2.90
CA LEU A 58 8.76 -13.14 -3.90
C LEU A 58 8.61 -12.19 -5.11
N GLY A 59 9.48 -11.20 -5.22
CA GLY A 59 9.48 -10.24 -6.32
C GLY A 59 8.87 -8.89 -5.94
N ASP A 60 8.09 -8.32 -6.85
CA ASP A 60 7.42 -7.05 -6.70
C ASP A 60 6.00 -7.10 -7.27
N LEU A 61 5.24 -6.04 -7.06
CA LEU A 61 3.84 -5.93 -7.46
C LEU A 61 3.70 -6.03 -8.99
N GLY A 62 4.59 -5.41 -9.74
CA GLY A 62 4.59 -5.44 -11.20
C GLY A 62 4.86 -6.84 -11.78
N ALA A 63 5.73 -7.60 -11.15
CA ALA A 63 6.05 -8.97 -11.56
C ALA A 63 4.89 -9.95 -11.29
N ILE A 64 4.10 -9.71 -10.23
CA ILE A 64 3.02 -10.61 -9.81
C ILE A 64 1.71 -10.28 -10.50
N PHE A 65 1.34 -8.99 -10.51
CA PHE A 65 0.02 -8.57 -11.00
C PHE A 65 0.07 -8.06 -12.44
N GLY A 66 1.24 -7.67 -12.94
CA GLY A 66 1.40 -7.12 -14.29
C GLY A 66 0.56 -5.85 -14.54
N THR A 67 0.82 -5.20 -15.63
CA THR A 67 -0.02 -4.07 -16.11
C THR A 67 -1.03 -4.50 -17.18
N ALA A 68 -0.93 -5.74 -17.65
CA ALA A 68 -1.74 -6.29 -18.75
C ALA A 68 -2.77 -7.32 -18.30
N ASP A 69 -2.77 -7.71 -17.02
CA ASP A 69 -3.66 -8.73 -16.51
C ASP A 69 -5.04 -8.14 -16.19
N ALA A 70 -6.04 -8.54 -16.97
CA ALA A 70 -7.42 -8.08 -16.81
C ALA A 70 -8.04 -8.47 -15.43
N GLU A 71 -7.50 -9.49 -14.77
CA GLU A 71 -7.97 -9.93 -13.46
C GLU A 71 -7.76 -8.86 -12.37
N TRP A 72 -6.69 -8.09 -12.50
CA TRP A 72 -6.34 -7.05 -11.52
C TRP A 72 -6.69 -5.63 -11.97
N ALA A 73 -7.31 -5.51 -13.14
CA ALA A 73 -7.87 -4.24 -13.58
C ALA A 73 -8.95 -3.79 -12.59
N ASN A 74 -8.79 -2.59 -12.04
CA ASN A 74 -9.65 -2.01 -10.99
C ASN A 74 -9.60 -2.74 -9.62
N ALA A 75 -8.61 -3.58 -9.37
CA ALA A 75 -8.43 -4.19 -8.06
C ALA A 75 -8.30 -3.12 -6.98
N SER A 76 -8.92 -3.35 -5.83
CA SER A 76 -8.74 -2.48 -4.66
C SER A 76 -7.40 -2.76 -3.97
N GLY A 77 -6.83 -1.74 -3.30
CA GLY A 77 -5.65 -1.93 -2.47
C GLY A 77 -5.82 -3.04 -1.43
N ALA A 78 -7.02 -3.16 -0.85
CA ALA A 78 -7.34 -4.22 0.10
C ALA A 78 -7.27 -5.62 -0.54
N SER A 79 -7.76 -5.79 -1.77
CA SER A 79 -7.69 -7.09 -2.47
C SER A 79 -6.25 -7.46 -2.85
N LEU A 80 -5.43 -6.49 -3.25
CA LEU A 80 -4.00 -6.71 -3.51
C LEU A 80 -3.24 -7.12 -2.25
N LEU A 81 -3.48 -6.44 -1.14
CA LEU A 81 -2.89 -6.82 0.17
C LEU A 81 -3.28 -8.23 0.60
N ALA A 82 -4.56 -8.60 0.43
CA ALA A 82 -5.04 -9.93 0.76
C ALA A 82 -4.34 -11.02 -0.09
N GLU A 83 -4.21 -10.80 -1.40
CA GLU A 83 -3.50 -11.72 -2.29
C GLU A 83 -2.02 -11.85 -1.93
N VAL A 84 -1.32 -10.74 -1.65
CA VAL A 84 0.08 -10.76 -1.22
C VAL A 84 0.22 -11.54 0.08
N ARG A 85 -0.67 -11.31 1.05
CA ARG A 85 -0.70 -12.09 2.30
C ARG A 85 -0.79 -13.60 2.03
N GLU A 86 -1.69 -14.02 1.16
CA GLU A 86 -1.88 -15.45 0.84
C GLU A 86 -0.63 -16.06 0.21
N ARG A 87 0.03 -15.32 -0.69
CA ARG A 87 1.31 -15.75 -1.29
C ARG A 87 2.42 -15.90 -0.25
N LEU A 88 2.54 -14.94 0.67
CA LEU A 88 3.51 -15.03 1.75
C LEU A 88 3.24 -16.27 2.63
N GLN A 89 1.99 -16.48 3.02
CA GLN A 89 1.60 -17.64 3.82
C GLN A 89 1.90 -18.96 3.12
N GLY A 90 1.58 -19.06 1.82
CA GLY A 90 1.90 -20.22 0.98
C GLY A 90 3.40 -20.49 0.85
N ALA A 91 4.22 -19.43 0.91
CA ALA A 91 5.68 -19.53 0.90
C ALA A 91 6.31 -19.72 2.31
N GLY A 92 5.51 -19.90 3.34
CA GLY A 92 5.98 -20.17 4.70
C GLY A 92 6.39 -18.93 5.50
N PHE A 93 5.87 -17.75 5.13
CA PHE A 93 6.08 -16.51 5.89
C PHE A 93 4.84 -16.13 6.70
N GLU A 94 5.06 -15.38 7.76
CA GLU A 94 4.03 -14.67 8.51
C GLU A 94 4.37 -13.17 8.59
N ILE A 95 3.36 -12.32 8.53
CA ILE A 95 3.54 -10.88 8.66
C ILE A 95 3.59 -10.53 10.15
N ILE A 96 4.70 -9.94 10.60
CA ILE A 96 4.87 -9.53 11.99
C ILE A 96 4.31 -8.13 12.21
N ASN A 97 4.70 -7.18 11.38
CA ASN A 97 4.12 -5.83 11.33
C ASN A 97 4.47 -5.11 10.04
N VAL A 98 3.73 -4.06 9.78
CA VAL A 98 3.96 -3.15 8.64
C VAL A 98 3.86 -1.71 9.11
N THR A 99 4.69 -0.85 8.55
CA THR A 99 4.55 0.60 8.68
C THR A 99 4.53 1.23 7.31
N VAL A 100 3.72 2.27 7.11
CA VAL A 100 3.67 3.04 5.88
C VAL A 100 3.62 4.54 6.17
N GLN A 101 4.44 5.28 5.47
CA GLN A 101 4.50 6.73 5.49
C GLN A 101 3.98 7.26 4.16
N VAL A 102 2.85 7.96 4.19
CA VAL A 102 2.31 8.67 3.03
C VAL A 102 2.89 10.08 2.96
N VAL A 103 3.30 10.50 1.77
CA VAL A 103 3.87 11.82 1.51
C VAL A 103 2.97 12.56 0.51
N GLY A 104 2.40 13.68 0.92
CA GLY A 104 1.53 14.48 0.08
C GLY A 104 0.70 15.50 0.86
N ASN A 105 -0.01 16.36 0.13
CA ASN A 105 -0.78 17.45 0.73
C ASN A 105 -2.18 17.02 1.17
N LYS A 106 -2.76 16.05 0.52
CA LYS A 106 -4.12 15.52 0.77
C LYS A 106 -4.26 14.10 0.23
N PRO A 107 -5.21 13.30 0.78
CA PRO A 107 -6.14 13.62 1.86
C PRO A 107 -5.44 13.79 3.21
N HIS A 108 -6.12 14.41 4.18
CA HIS A 108 -5.63 14.54 5.56
C HIS A 108 -5.78 13.21 6.32
N LEU A 109 -4.84 12.32 6.12
CA LEU A 109 -4.85 10.95 6.63
C LEU A 109 -5.00 10.89 8.16
N ALA A 110 -4.45 11.87 8.89
CA ALA A 110 -4.53 11.92 10.34
C ALA A 110 -5.97 11.91 10.89
N SER A 111 -6.94 12.45 10.13
CA SER A 111 -8.36 12.50 10.55
C SER A 111 -9.02 11.11 10.56
N ARG A 112 -8.46 10.14 9.84
CA ARG A 112 -9.00 8.77 9.71
C ARG A 112 -7.92 7.71 9.92
N ARG A 113 -6.86 8.02 10.65
CA ARG A 113 -5.69 7.13 10.82
C ARG A 113 -6.07 5.78 11.38
N GLU A 114 -6.83 5.74 12.48
CA GLU A 114 -7.23 4.48 13.12
C GLU A 114 -8.09 3.62 12.18
N GLU A 115 -8.96 4.26 11.40
CA GLU A 115 -9.79 3.59 10.40
C GLU A 115 -8.93 3.00 9.27
N ALA A 116 -7.93 3.74 8.80
CA ALA A 116 -6.97 3.29 7.79
C ALA A 116 -6.13 2.10 8.29
N GLU A 117 -5.59 2.20 9.50
CA GLU A 117 -4.83 1.13 10.12
C GLU A 117 -5.68 -0.14 10.30
N ALA A 118 -6.93 0.01 10.73
CA ALA A 118 -7.86 -1.12 10.86
C ALA A 118 -8.20 -1.76 9.50
N ALA A 119 -8.44 -0.96 8.46
CA ALA A 119 -8.76 -1.47 7.12
C ALA A 119 -7.58 -2.23 6.51
N MET A 120 -6.37 -1.67 6.59
CA MET A 120 -5.16 -2.34 6.10
C MET A 120 -4.83 -3.60 6.91
N SER A 121 -4.96 -3.54 8.24
CA SER A 121 -4.77 -4.69 9.12
C SER A 121 -5.74 -5.82 8.79
N ALA A 122 -7.00 -5.52 8.55
CA ALA A 122 -8.01 -6.51 8.15
C ALA A 122 -7.63 -7.21 6.83
N ALA A 123 -7.18 -6.46 5.83
CA ALA A 123 -6.69 -7.01 4.56
C ALA A 123 -5.48 -7.92 4.75
N LEU A 124 -4.63 -7.63 5.73
CA LEU A 124 -3.45 -8.41 6.09
C LEU A 124 -3.73 -9.52 7.14
N GLY A 125 -5.01 -9.86 7.37
CA GLY A 125 -5.40 -10.95 8.28
C GLY A 125 -5.18 -10.63 9.75
N GLY A 126 -5.22 -9.37 10.13
CA GLY A 126 -5.06 -8.89 11.50
C GLY A 126 -3.62 -8.53 11.89
N ALA A 127 -2.67 -8.53 10.95
CA ALA A 127 -1.31 -8.11 11.23
C ALA A 127 -1.27 -6.63 11.66
N PRO A 128 -0.44 -6.23 12.62
CA PRO A 128 -0.31 -4.84 13.05
C PRO A 128 0.15 -3.93 11.91
N VAL A 129 -0.57 -2.83 11.68
CA VAL A 129 -0.24 -1.81 10.70
C VAL A 129 -0.18 -0.45 11.38
N SER A 130 0.86 0.33 11.09
CA SER A 130 0.98 1.73 11.50
C SER A 130 0.99 2.61 10.25
N VAL A 131 0.15 3.65 10.25
CA VAL A 131 0.03 4.59 9.13
C VAL A 131 0.37 5.99 9.60
N ALA A 132 1.29 6.65 8.89
CA ALA A 132 1.64 8.04 9.13
C ALA A 132 1.62 8.83 7.82
N ALA A 133 1.55 10.15 7.92
CA ALA A 133 1.59 11.04 6.77
C ALA A 133 2.42 12.29 7.06
N THR A 134 3.00 12.84 6.02
CA THR A 134 3.72 14.10 6.06
C THR A 134 3.56 14.87 4.76
N THR A 135 3.84 16.16 4.79
CA THR A 135 4.02 17.00 3.59
C THR A 135 5.50 17.19 3.30
N THR A 136 5.81 17.79 2.17
CA THR A 136 7.18 18.20 1.79
C THR A 136 7.36 19.73 1.78
N ASP A 137 6.52 20.45 2.49
CA ASP A 137 6.56 21.92 2.60
C ASP A 137 6.59 22.65 1.23
N GLY A 138 5.79 22.15 0.29
CA GLY A 138 5.72 22.71 -1.07
C GLY A 138 6.83 22.24 -2.02
N LEU A 139 7.75 21.40 -1.58
CA LEU A 139 8.85 20.90 -2.39
C LEU A 139 8.48 19.65 -3.20
N GLY A 140 9.00 19.58 -4.42
CA GLY A 140 8.87 18.43 -5.30
C GLY A 140 7.44 18.16 -5.77
N LEU A 141 7.25 16.99 -6.39
CA LEU A 141 5.96 16.59 -6.99
C LEU A 141 4.83 16.52 -5.95
N THR A 142 5.12 16.03 -4.77
CA THR A 142 4.13 15.91 -3.68
C THR A 142 3.80 17.26 -3.09
N GLY A 143 4.79 18.12 -2.90
CA GLY A 143 4.61 19.47 -2.38
C GLY A 143 3.87 20.39 -3.34
N ARG A 144 4.06 20.22 -4.66
CA ARG A 144 3.30 20.93 -5.70
C ARG A 144 1.90 20.37 -5.92
N GLY A 145 1.54 19.28 -5.24
CA GLY A 145 0.22 18.68 -5.39
C GLY A 145 0.02 17.96 -6.71
N GLU A 146 1.07 17.43 -7.33
CA GLU A 146 1.00 16.68 -8.57
C GLU A 146 0.62 15.21 -8.36
N GLY A 147 0.89 14.68 -7.18
CA GLY A 147 0.60 13.30 -6.83
C GLY A 147 0.89 12.98 -5.36
N LEU A 148 0.83 11.70 -5.06
CA LEU A 148 1.13 11.10 -3.76
C LEU A 148 2.30 10.12 -3.88
N ALA A 149 3.07 10.01 -2.82
CA ALA A 149 4.05 8.96 -2.62
C ALA A 149 3.78 8.22 -1.31
N ALA A 150 4.19 6.96 -1.24
CA ALA A 150 4.21 6.20 0.00
C ALA A 150 5.48 5.38 0.12
N ILE A 151 5.99 5.26 1.33
CA ILE A 151 7.16 4.47 1.68
C ILE A 151 6.73 3.51 2.77
N ALA A 152 6.88 2.21 2.55
CA ALA A 152 6.52 1.18 3.50
C ALA A 152 7.73 0.36 3.93
N THR A 153 7.65 -0.17 5.14
CA THR A 153 8.57 -1.16 5.67
C THR A 153 7.77 -2.30 6.26
N ALA A 154 8.12 -3.53 5.92
CA ALA A 154 7.50 -4.73 6.45
C ALA A 154 8.52 -5.60 7.18
N LEU A 155 8.09 -6.20 8.28
CA LEU A 155 8.81 -7.26 8.97
C LEU A 155 8.03 -8.56 8.83
N VAL A 156 8.70 -9.60 8.33
CA VAL A 156 8.11 -10.94 8.20
C VAL A 156 8.95 -11.97 8.94
N GLY A 157 8.31 -12.99 9.48
CA GLY A 157 8.93 -14.15 10.09
C GLY A 157 8.86 -15.36 9.17
N VAL A 158 9.91 -16.19 9.20
CA VAL A 158 9.86 -17.51 8.54
C VAL A 158 9.19 -18.49 9.48
N ARG A 159 8.10 -19.13 9.04
CA ARG A 159 7.45 -20.21 9.78
C ARG A 159 8.38 -21.40 9.83
N VAL A 160 8.72 -21.84 11.03
CA VAL A 160 9.40 -23.12 11.22
C VAL A 160 8.31 -24.18 11.25
N ASN A 161 8.24 -25.01 10.22
CA ASN A 161 7.39 -26.21 10.29
C ASN A 161 7.96 -27.11 11.40
N THR A 162 7.26 -27.18 12.51
CA THR A 162 7.52 -28.16 13.59
C THR A 162 6.81 -29.47 13.26
#